data_391f43c6eaa2d0c36ee348b058c9cbc1
#
_entry.id   391f43c6eaa2d0c36ee348b058c9cbc1
#
_cell.length_a   1.000
_cell.length_b   1.000
_cell.length_c   1.000
_cell.angle_alpha   90.00
_cell.angle_beta   90.00
_cell.angle_gamma   90.00
#
_symmetry.space_group_name_H-M   'P 1'
#
loop_
_entity.id
_entity.type
_entity.pdbx_description
1 polymer ?
#
loop_
_entity_poly.entity_id
_entity_poly.type
_entity_poly.pdbx_seq_one_letter_code
_entity_poly.pdbx_strand_id
1 'polypeptide(L)'
;MSTAGSAPSNALEARPARRRRGVVRWRGLIPIVVVLLAIVVGWLTMGEALLRNTIEEGATKFLGTEVDIASLHVRLRDATVELQGVSIADPFDRMRNLVEAQRVTAVLEGRPLLEKKIIVRTLTLAGVNTGTARRPAAAPAPRDGFAASTLRSLDTWAARLRKPIASFTPIDTIRAVVLDPTKLASVQRALEAGARADSLRDALAAGYRALALQTVLDSARAVTTRLSGANPRTLGIDGTRKAVADVRRTLAQVDSAKKRVEALARDARTTTVVLGAELQALDSARREDYAFARSLMKIPTIEGPDLGGALFGDVSIDRFQKIMYWAQMAQKYVPPGLLPREQPGPKRLRMAGSTIAFPKAREYPDFLLRRGDVDLGIGGKSAASGKYVASVTNVTTMPALVREPMRFTLSRRSTAGVVAAIDAAGVLDHVGGRIRDSLGVDASGVTLPSFPLPGLPMRATLGEGTSRIDLLRVGDRVAARWTIHAPGVTWRRTDSIATGGVKNTMQSLALRVIEGVNDLEIVADLTGEIAKPSLAVRSNLDRLLAERMRAVAGEEIAKAEAKARAQVDRIVEEKPAPLRAKADSLRAQGEQLVADARARLDEEKKKLVERLKALLPTGGLIKLPGEE
;
A
#
# COMPACT_ATOMS: atom_id res chain seq x y z
N MET A 1 -134.19 9.22 -36.48
CA MET A 1 -133.20 8.88 -37.49
C MET A 1 -131.86 8.87 -36.78
N SER A 2 -131.36 7.68 -36.60
CA SER A 2 -130.07 7.17 -36.97
C SER A 2 -128.93 7.94 -36.32
N THR A 3 -127.88 7.41 -35.72
CA THR A 3 -127.29 6.06 -35.74
C THR A 3 -126.33 5.92 -34.55
N ALA A 4 -126.19 4.72 -34.18
CA ALA A 4 -125.24 4.08 -33.27
C ALA A 4 -123.81 4.49 -33.42
N GLY A 5 -123.09 4.47 -32.34
CA GLY A 5 -121.63 4.53 -32.27
C GLY A 5 -121.16 3.83 -31.02
N SER A 6 -120.81 2.57 -31.16
CA SER A 6 -120.29 1.69 -30.12
C SER A 6 -118.88 2.09 -29.72
N ALA A 7 -118.66 2.24 -28.47
CA ALA A 7 -117.28 2.39 -27.87
C ALA A 7 -116.61 1.01 -27.75
N PRO A 8 -115.32 0.88 -28.06
CA PRO A 8 -114.53 -0.35 -27.77
C PRO A 8 -114.02 -0.36 -26.33
N SER A 9 -114.21 -1.47 -25.65
CA SER A 9 -113.67 -1.82 -24.33
C SER A 9 -112.15 -1.95 -24.38
N ASN A 10 -111.47 -1.15 -23.63
CA ASN A 10 -109.99 -1.29 -23.37
C ASN A 10 -109.80 -2.49 -22.44
N ALA A 11 -109.37 -3.61 -22.99
CA ALA A 11 -108.79 -4.71 -22.23
C ALA A 11 -107.33 -4.29 -21.77
N LEU A 12 -107.18 -4.14 -20.50
CA LEU A 12 -105.83 -3.97 -19.86
C LEU A 12 -105.06 -5.28 -20.02
N GLU A 13 -104.17 -5.36 -21.03
CA GLU A 13 -103.13 -6.40 -21.10
C GLU A 13 -102.19 -6.29 -19.90
N ALA A 14 -102.23 -7.28 -18.99
CA ALA A 14 -101.29 -7.45 -17.88
C ALA A 14 -99.87 -7.76 -18.44
N ARG A 15 -99.01 -6.79 -18.39
CA ARG A 15 -97.56 -6.99 -18.71
C ARG A 15 -96.98 -8.07 -17.78
N PRO A 16 -96.29 -9.11 -18.33
CA PRO A 16 -95.67 -10.14 -17.53
C PRO A 16 -94.52 -9.51 -16.68
N ALA A 17 -94.54 -9.75 -15.37
CA ALA A 17 -93.49 -9.29 -14.41
C ALA A 17 -92.15 -9.80 -14.90
N ARG A 18 -91.23 -8.85 -15.29
CA ARG A 18 -89.86 -9.14 -15.57
C ARG A 18 -89.22 -9.73 -14.28
N ARG A 19 -89.06 -11.04 -14.26
CA ARG A 19 -88.22 -11.71 -13.27
C ARG A 19 -86.80 -11.05 -13.29
N ARG A 20 -86.44 -10.31 -12.23
CA ARG A 20 -85.10 -9.83 -12.01
C ARG A 20 -84.20 -11.06 -12.00
N ARG A 21 -83.46 -11.31 -13.10
CA ARG A 21 -82.36 -12.28 -13.14
C ARG A 21 -81.40 -11.83 -12.14
N GLY A 22 -81.17 -12.63 -11.09
CA GLY A 22 -80.13 -12.33 -10.07
C GLY A 22 -78.81 -12.09 -10.75
N VAL A 23 -78.10 -11.03 -10.31
CA VAL A 23 -76.86 -10.55 -10.85
C VAL A 23 -75.75 -11.61 -10.74
N VAL A 24 -75.95 -12.64 -9.89
CA VAL A 24 -75.03 -13.72 -9.65
C VAL A 24 -75.37 -14.94 -10.46
N ARG A 25 -74.57 -15.27 -11.48
CA ARG A 25 -74.65 -16.53 -12.23
C ARG A 25 -74.09 -17.68 -11.42
N TRP A 26 -74.90 -18.30 -10.54
CA TRP A 26 -74.49 -19.40 -9.68
C TRP A 26 -73.84 -20.56 -10.44
N ARG A 27 -74.25 -20.86 -11.66
CA ARG A 27 -73.65 -21.89 -12.52
C ARG A 27 -72.17 -21.59 -12.93
N GLY A 28 -71.78 -20.32 -12.95
CA GLY A 28 -70.37 -19.94 -13.22
C GLY A 28 -69.56 -19.73 -11.93
N LEU A 29 -70.24 -19.38 -10.83
CA LEU A 29 -69.56 -19.10 -9.56
C LEU A 29 -69.21 -20.40 -8.83
N ILE A 30 -70.00 -21.45 -8.89
CA ILE A 30 -69.74 -22.75 -8.27
C ILE A 30 -68.40 -23.36 -8.72
N PRO A 31 -68.06 -23.47 -10.03
CA PRO A 31 -66.75 -24.02 -10.42
C PRO A 31 -65.62 -23.15 -9.98
N ILE A 32 -65.75 -21.81 -9.93
CA ILE A 32 -64.71 -20.91 -9.41
C ILE A 32 -64.53 -21.14 -7.92
N VAL A 33 -65.58 -21.27 -7.13
CA VAL A 33 -65.51 -21.55 -5.69
C VAL A 33 -64.91 -22.94 -5.45
N VAL A 34 -65.24 -23.94 -6.23
CA VAL A 34 -64.70 -25.30 -6.14
C VAL A 34 -63.19 -25.28 -6.46
N VAL A 35 -62.77 -24.55 -7.51
CA VAL A 35 -61.36 -24.40 -7.85
C VAL A 35 -60.61 -23.63 -6.76
N LEU A 36 -61.17 -22.55 -6.22
CA LEU A 36 -60.59 -21.82 -5.10
C LEU A 36 -60.50 -22.70 -3.85
N LEU A 37 -61.54 -23.47 -3.54
CA LEU A 37 -61.52 -24.41 -2.42
C LEU A 37 -60.48 -25.52 -2.63
N ALA A 38 -60.34 -26.06 -3.83
CA ALA A 38 -59.33 -27.04 -4.17
C ALA A 38 -57.90 -26.46 -4.04
N ILE A 39 -57.73 -25.20 -4.47
CA ILE A 39 -56.44 -24.48 -4.27
C ILE A 39 -56.15 -24.29 -2.77
N VAL A 40 -57.15 -23.88 -1.99
CA VAL A 40 -57.01 -23.71 -0.54
C VAL A 40 -56.71 -25.05 0.16
N VAL A 41 -57.45 -26.12 -0.18
CA VAL A 41 -57.19 -27.44 0.36
C VAL A 41 -55.82 -27.98 -0.09
N GLY A 42 -55.47 -27.83 -1.36
CA GLY A 42 -54.14 -28.18 -1.86
C GLY A 42 -53.03 -27.41 -1.17
N TRP A 43 -53.23 -26.12 -0.90
CA TRP A 43 -52.29 -25.32 -0.11
C TRP A 43 -52.20 -25.79 1.34
N LEU A 44 -53.30 -26.10 2.00
CA LEU A 44 -53.32 -26.57 3.38
C LEU A 44 -52.70 -27.97 3.56
N THR A 45 -52.69 -28.81 2.53
CA THR A 45 -52.17 -30.18 2.61
C THR A 45 -50.75 -30.32 2.06
N MET A 46 -50.39 -29.60 1.00
CA MET A 46 -49.10 -29.77 0.30
C MET A 46 -48.30 -28.49 0.15
N GLY A 47 -48.90 -27.31 0.35
CA GLY A 47 -48.26 -26.03 0.09
C GLY A 47 -47.04 -25.76 0.94
N GLU A 48 -47.09 -26.12 2.21
CA GLU A 48 -45.95 -25.94 3.14
C GLU A 48 -44.74 -26.82 2.76
N ALA A 49 -45.02 -28.09 2.33
CA ALA A 49 -43.95 -29.02 1.92
C ALA A 49 -43.29 -28.56 0.60
N LEU A 50 -44.08 -28.12 -0.37
CA LEU A 50 -43.57 -27.59 -1.64
C LEU A 50 -42.74 -26.32 -1.42
N LEU A 51 -43.23 -25.40 -0.57
CA LEU A 51 -42.53 -24.17 -0.25
C LEU A 51 -41.24 -24.47 0.51
N ARG A 52 -41.22 -25.40 1.46
CA ARG A 52 -40.06 -25.86 2.18
C ARG A 52 -38.97 -26.36 1.21
N ASN A 53 -39.31 -27.30 0.34
CA ASN A 53 -38.38 -27.88 -0.62
C ASN A 53 -37.80 -26.79 -1.58
N THR A 54 -38.66 -25.86 -2.02
CA THR A 54 -38.20 -24.74 -2.86
C THR A 54 -37.25 -23.82 -2.15
N ILE A 55 -37.46 -23.55 -0.85
CA ILE A 55 -36.57 -22.74 -0.02
C ILE A 55 -35.26 -23.49 0.24
N GLU A 56 -35.29 -24.79 0.58
CA GLU A 56 -34.11 -25.63 0.77
C GLU A 56 -33.24 -25.67 -0.48
N GLU A 57 -33.82 -25.97 -1.66
CA GLU A 57 -33.07 -25.98 -2.92
C GLU A 57 -32.50 -24.60 -3.29
N GLY A 58 -33.31 -23.54 -3.12
CA GLY A 58 -32.90 -22.17 -3.39
C GLY A 58 -31.76 -21.73 -2.48
N ALA A 59 -31.88 -22.01 -1.17
CA ALA A 59 -30.87 -21.70 -0.18
C ALA A 59 -29.58 -22.50 -0.41
N THR A 60 -29.69 -23.81 -0.71
CA THR A 60 -28.55 -24.68 -1.04
C THR A 60 -27.80 -24.19 -2.28
N LYS A 61 -28.50 -23.85 -3.36
CA LYS A 61 -27.87 -23.25 -4.56
C LYS A 61 -27.22 -21.92 -4.28
N PHE A 62 -27.86 -21.12 -3.45
CA PHE A 62 -27.40 -19.80 -3.09
C PHE A 62 -26.16 -19.83 -2.19
N LEU A 63 -26.18 -20.60 -1.12
CA LEU A 63 -25.07 -20.72 -0.16
C LEU A 63 -23.94 -21.63 -0.66
N GLY A 64 -24.22 -22.51 -1.62
CA GLY A 64 -23.24 -23.50 -2.11
C GLY A 64 -22.95 -24.61 -1.10
N THR A 65 -23.81 -24.77 -0.11
CA THR A 65 -23.75 -25.83 0.90
C THR A 65 -25.17 -26.28 1.24
N GLU A 66 -25.32 -27.52 1.72
CA GLU A 66 -26.63 -28.11 2.00
C GLU A 66 -27.35 -27.37 3.11
N VAL A 67 -28.63 -27.07 2.86
CA VAL A 67 -29.55 -26.43 3.82
C VAL A 67 -30.75 -27.34 4.02
N ASP A 68 -31.05 -27.71 5.28
CA ASP A 68 -32.21 -28.50 5.64
C ASP A 68 -33.13 -27.70 6.56
N ILE A 69 -34.43 -27.93 6.41
CA ILE A 69 -35.51 -27.30 7.19
C ILE A 69 -36.44 -28.43 7.69
N ALA A 70 -36.53 -28.61 9.01
CA ALA A 70 -37.36 -29.67 9.57
C ALA A 70 -38.88 -29.42 9.29
N SER A 71 -39.35 -28.23 9.58
CA SER A 71 -40.74 -27.82 9.28
C SER A 71 -40.85 -26.37 8.94
N LEU A 72 -41.90 -26.04 8.15
CA LEU A 72 -42.26 -24.69 7.73
C LEU A 72 -43.73 -24.47 7.99
N HIS A 73 -44.09 -23.37 8.62
CA HIS A 73 -45.47 -22.95 8.87
C HIS A 73 -45.68 -21.53 8.34
N VAL A 74 -46.76 -21.32 7.58
CA VAL A 74 -47.11 -20.01 7.02
C VAL A 74 -48.44 -19.53 7.57
N ARG A 75 -48.42 -18.42 8.28
CA ARG A 75 -49.63 -17.73 8.77
C ARG A 75 -49.96 -16.56 7.85
N LEU A 76 -50.88 -16.79 6.91
CA LEU A 76 -51.23 -15.80 5.89
C LEU A 76 -51.84 -14.52 6.47
N ARG A 77 -52.63 -14.65 7.57
CA ARG A 77 -53.30 -13.49 8.21
C ARG A 77 -52.30 -12.40 8.66
N ASP A 78 -51.18 -12.82 9.20
CA ASP A 78 -50.17 -11.94 9.78
C ASP A 78 -48.93 -11.86 8.88
N ALA A 79 -48.96 -12.47 7.71
CA ALA A 79 -47.87 -12.63 6.77
C ALA A 79 -46.59 -13.13 7.48
N THR A 80 -46.72 -14.09 8.38
CA THR A 80 -45.62 -14.64 9.20
C THR A 80 -45.24 -16.02 8.67
N VAL A 81 -43.95 -16.21 8.47
CA VAL A 81 -43.30 -17.49 8.13
C VAL A 81 -42.46 -17.95 9.30
N GLU A 82 -42.73 -19.15 9.76
CA GLU A 82 -41.96 -19.79 10.85
C GLU A 82 -41.27 -21.05 10.32
N LEU A 83 -39.96 -21.11 10.43
CA LEU A 83 -39.14 -22.27 10.11
C LEU A 83 -38.63 -22.89 11.40
N GLN A 84 -38.66 -24.22 11.51
CA GLN A 84 -38.09 -24.91 12.67
C GLN A 84 -37.03 -25.90 12.21
N GLY A 85 -35.97 -26.01 13.00
CA GLY A 85 -34.87 -26.94 12.73
C GLY A 85 -34.14 -26.62 11.42
N VAL A 86 -33.78 -25.37 11.22
CA VAL A 86 -32.98 -24.93 10.04
C VAL A 86 -31.53 -25.29 10.31
N SER A 87 -30.90 -26.06 9.44
CA SER A 87 -29.48 -26.38 9.51
C SER A 87 -28.76 -26.10 8.21
N ILE A 88 -27.59 -25.48 8.31
CA ILE A 88 -26.71 -25.12 7.20
C ILE A 88 -25.40 -25.87 7.40
N ALA A 89 -25.00 -26.74 6.47
CA ALA A 89 -23.79 -27.51 6.56
C ALA A 89 -22.53 -26.66 6.47
N ASP A 90 -21.45 -27.04 7.18
CA ASP A 90 -20.16 -26.38 7.07
C ASP A 90 -19.48 -26.78 5.75
N PRO A 91 -19.13 -25.83 4.87
CA PRO A 91 -18.46 -26.13 3.60
C PRO A 91 -17.05 -26.71 3.80
N PHE A 92 -16.45 -26.55 4.99
CA PHE A 92 -15.11 -27.05 5.35
C PHE A 92 -15.14 -28.40 6.06
N ASP A 93 -16.25 -28.72 6.76
CA ASP A 93 -16.42 -29.98 7.51
C ASP A 93 -17.84 -30.52 7.32
N ARG A 94 -17.98 -31.53 6.45
CA ARG A 94 -19.27 -32.13 6.10
C ARG A 94 -19.98 -32.84 7.26
N MET A 95 -19.26 -33.13 8.34
CA MET A 95 -19.82 -33.76 9.55
C MET A 95 -20.31 -32.72 10.57
N ARG A 96 -20.26 -31.44 10.23
CA ARG A 96 -20.71 -30.35 11.11
C ARG A 96 -21.67 -29.41 10.40
N ASN A 97 -22.52 -28.80 11.20
CA ASN A 97 -23.32 -27.66 10.78
C ASN A 97 -22.53 -26.38 11.05
N LEU A 98 -22.49 -25.49 10.07
CA LEU A 98 -21.99 -24.14 10.24
C LEU A 98 -22.91 -23.36 11.18
N VAL A 99 -24.23 -23.45 10.89
CA VAL A 99 -25.29 -22.82 11.67
C VAL A 99 -26.47 -23.79 11.78
N GLU A 100 -27.03 -23.89 12.94
CA GLU A 100 -28.28 -24.58 13.23
C GLU A 100 -29.18 -23.67 14.03
N ALA A 101 -30.39 -23.38 13.55
CA ALA A 101 -31.36 -22.54 14.22
C ALA A 101 -32.59 -23.37 14.60
N GLN A 102 -32.95 -23.36 15.90
CA GLN A 102 -34.15 -24.07 16.36
C GLN A 102 -35.42 -23.44 15.79
N ARG A 103 -35.48 -22.11 15.75
CA ARG A 103 -36.65 -21.38 15.25
C ARG A 103 -36.21 -20.12 14.51
N VAL A 104 -36.77 -19.92 13.33
CA VAL A 104 -36.63 -18.71 12.52
C VAL A 104 -38.01 -18.17 12.24
N THR A 105 -38.33 -16.97 12.73
CA THR A 105 -39.63 -16.32 12.54
C THR A 105 -39.43 -15.05 11.71
N ALA A 106 -40.09 -14.99 10.55
CA ALA A 106 -40.04 -13.85 9.66
C ALA A 106 -41.46 -13.23 9.52
N VAL A 107 -41.58 -11.95 9.83
CA VAL A 107 -42.81 -11.18 9.62
C VAL A 107 -42.64 -10.37 8.34
N LEU A 108 -43.47 -10.66 7.33
CA LEU A 108 -43.38 -10.06 6.00
C LEU A 108 -44.35 -8.88 5.85
N GLU A 109 -44.12 -8.02 4.88
CA GLU A 109 -45.09 -7.01 4.46
C GLU A 109 -45.92 -7.54 3.30
N GLY A 110 -47.26 -7.70 3.49
CA GLY A 110 -48.14 -8.37 2.50
C GLY A 110 -48.28 -7.62 1.18
N ARG A 111 -48.30 -6.27 1.21
CA ARG A 111 -48.49 -5.48 -0.02
C ARG A 111 -47.33 -5.61 -1.01
N PRO A 112 -46.05 -5.53 -0.62
CA PRO A 112 -44.94 -5.77 -1.53
C PRO A 112 -44.89 -7.18 -2.11
N LEU A 113 -45.36 -8.19 -1.37
CA LEU A 113 -45.46 -9.58 -1.87
C LEU A 113 -46.31 -9.69 -3.11
N LEU A 114 -47.39 -8.90 -3.21
CA LEU A 114 -48.24 -8.86 -4.42
C LEU A 114 -47.48 -8.33 -5.65
N GLU A 115 -46.41 -7.55 -5.42
CA GLU A 115 -45.52 -7.03 -6.46
C GLU A 115 -44.28 -7.92 -6.66
N LYS A 116 -44.28 -9.13 -6.11
CA LYS A 116 -43.11 -10.06 -6.09
C LYS A 116 -41.87 -9.47 -5.40
N LYS A 117 -42.07 -8.58 -4.41
CA LYS A 117 -41.03 -7.99 -3.58
C LYS A 117 -41.10 -8.57 -2.18
N ILE A 118 -39.95 -8.95 -1.61
CA ILE A 118 -39.86 -9.57 -0.29
C ILE A 118 -39.38 -8.55 0.70
N ILE A 119 -40.27 -8.01 1.52
CA ILE A 119 -39.91 -7.09 2.60
C ILE A 119 -40.22 -7.76 3.92
N VAL A 120 -39.15 -8.06 4.65
CA VAL A 120 -39.19 -8.64 6.00
C VAL A 120 -39.14 -7.50 7.01
N ARG A 121 -40.19 -7.32 7.80
CA ARG A 121 -40.26 -6.29 8.83
C ARG A 121 -39.35 -6.67 10.01
N THR A 122 -39.52 -7.89 10.50
CA THR A 122 -38.72 -8.45 11.58
C THR A 122 -38.37 -9.90 11.29
N LEU A 123 -37.12 -10.25 11.52
CA LEU A 123 -36.60 -11.60 11.48
C LEU A 123 -36.03 -11.92 12.86
N THR A 124 -36.56 -12.95 13.50
CA THR A 124 -36.06 -13.43 14.80
C THR A 124 -35.52 -14.84 14.65
N LEU A 125 -34.27 -15.03 15.01
CA LEU A 125 -33.62 -16.34 15.04
C LEU A 125 -33.36 -16.71 16.51
N ALA A 126 -34.00 -17.77 16.97
CA ALA A 126 -33.87 -18.26 18.34
C ALA A 126 -33.16 -19.64 18.36
N GLY A 127 -32.31 -19.85 19.36
CA GLY A 127 -31.59 -21.08 19.52
C GLY A 127 -30.62 -21.38 18.40
N VAL A 128 -29.96 -20.35 17.87
CA VAL A 128 -28.93 -20.50 16.83
C VAL A 128 -27.66 -21.04 17.45
N ASN A 129 -27.14 -22.17 16.95
CA ASN A 129 -25.90 -22.77 17.37
C ASN A 129 -24.96 -22.93 16.19
N THR A 130 -23.64 -22.86 16.42
CA THR A 130 -22.63 -23.07 15.40
C THR A 130 -21.75 -24.26 15.74
N GLY A 131 -21.25 -24.96 14.72
CA GLY A 131 -20.32 -26.06 14.89
C GLY A 131 -20.96 -27.31 15.50
N THR A 132 -22.28 -27.50 15.40
CA THR A 132 -22.99 -28.70 15.88
C THR A 132 -22.64 -29.92 15.02
N ALA A 133 -22.66 -31.10 15.62
CA ALA A 133 -22.42 -32.34 14.89
C ALA A 133 -23.59 -32.65 13.94
N ARG A 134 -23.27 -33.08 12.73
CA ARG A 134 -24.24 -33.44 11.71
C ARG A 134 -24.21 -34.94 11.43
N ARG A 135 -25.37 -35.57 11.33
CA ARG A 135 -25.56 -36.95 10.87
C ARG A 135 -26.83 -37.04 10.02
N PRO A 136 -26.78 -37.49 8.75
CA PRO A 136 -25.60 -37.94 7.98
C PRO A 136 -24.71 -36.77 7.53
N ALA A 137 -23.54 -37.10 6.94
CA ALA A 137 -22.64 -36.09 6.36
C ALA A 137 -23.34 -35.34 5.24
N ALA A 138 -23.10 -34.04 5.15
CA ALA A 138 -23.65 -33.20 4.09
C ALA A 138 -23.25 -33.69 2.68
N ALA A 139 -24.07 -33.44 1.69
CA ALA A 139 -23.73 -33.66 0.29
C ALA A 139 -22.47 -32.88 -0.10
N PRO A 140 -21.60 -33.43 -0.99
CA PRO A 140 -20.43 -32.69 -1.43
C PRO A 140 -20.85 -31.39 -2.08
N ALA A 141 -20.21 -30.29 -1.68
CA ALA A 141 -20.45 -28.98 -2.29
C ALA A 141 -20.22 -29.07 -3.82
N PRO A 142 -21.05 -28.40 -4.64
CA PRO A 142 -20.87 -28.38 -6.08
C PRO A 142 -19.45 -27.92 -6.42
N ARG A 143 -18.75 -28.65 -7.32
CA ARG A 143 -17.35 -28.33 -7.70
C ARG A 143 -17.20 -26.94 -8.29
N ASP A 144 -18.23 -26.37 -8.85
CA ASP A 144 -18.29 -25.05 -9.44
C ASP A 144 -19.01 -24.03 -8.54
N GLY A 145 -19.32 -24.42 -7.30
CA GLY A 145 -19.96 -23.56 -6.31
C GLY A 145 -19.03 -22.45 -5.83
N PHE A 146 -19.63 -21.37 -5.37
CA PHE A 146 -18.92 -20.21 -4.82
C PHE A 146 -17.95 -20.61 -3.69
N ALA A 147 -18.34 -21.54 -2.82
CA ALA A 147 -17.48 -22.04 -1.76
C ALA A 147 -16.15 -22.61 -2.27
N ALA A 148 -16.18 -23.43 -3.32
CA ALA A 148 -14.99 -24.05 -3.90
C ALA A 148 -14.05 -23.05 -4.59
N SER A 149 -14.58 -22.03 -5.26
CA SER A 149 -13.77 -20.97 -5.91
C SER A 149 -13.12 -20.06 -4.87
N THR A 150 -13.84 -19.71 -3.81
CA THR A 150 -13.36 -18.88 -2.71
C THR A 150 -12.26 -19.60 -1.91
N LEU A 151 -12.43 -20.90 -1.63
CA LEU A 151 -11.42 -21.69 -0.95
C LEU A 151 -10.10 -21.72 -1.73
N ARG A 152 -10.14 -21.96 -3.03
CA ARG A 152 -8.94 -21.96 -3.88
C ARG A 152 -8.23 -20.60 -3.91
N SER A 153 -8.97 -19.50 -3.93
CA SER A 153 -8.39 -18.16 -3.86
C SER A 153 -7.74 -17.86 -2.51
N LEU A 154 -8.33 -18.36 -1.42
CA LEU A 154 -7.80 -18.22 -0.07
C LEU A 154 -6.56 -19.08 0.18
N ASP A 155 -6.50 -20.29 -0.36
CA ASP A 155 -5.33 -21.16 -0.24
C ASP A 155 -4.12 -20.54 -0.96
N THR A 156 -4.32 -19.99 -2.15
CA THR A 156 -3.26 -19.27 -2.88
C THR A 156 -2.80 -18.01 -2.15
N TRP A 157 -3.69 -17.32 -1.47
CA TRP A 157 -3.37 -16.15 -0.66
C TRP A 157 -2.65 -16.54 0.64
N ALA A 158 -3.10 -17.57 1.36
CA ALA A 158 -2.45 -18.09 2.56
C ALA A 158 -1.03 -18.59 2.28
N ALA A 159 -0.81 -19.25 1.15
CA ALA A 159 0.51 -19.68 0.72
C ALA A 159 1.48 -18.50 0.51
N ARG A 160 0.97 -17.33 0.10
CA ARG A 160 1.79 -16.10 -0.04
C ARG A 160 2.17 -15.49 1.32
N LEU A 161 1.35 -15.66 2.35
CA LEU A 161 1.63 -15.18 3.70
C LEU A 161 2.58 -16.10 4.48
N ARG A 162 2.66 -17.39 4.11
CA ARG A 162 3.60 -18.37 4.69
C ARG A 162 5.01 -18.20 4.12
N LYS A 163 5.57 -17.01 4.10
CA LYS A 163 6.99 -16.84 3.77
C LYS A 163 7.85 -17.40 4.88
N PRO A 164 8.89 -18.20 4.58
CA PRO A 164 9.81 -18.68 5.59
C PRO A 164 10.50 -17.50 6.27
N ILE A 165 10.64 -17.59 7.59
CA ILE A 165 11.37 -16.63 8.39
C ILE A 165 12.79 -16.54 7.84
N ALA A 166 13.25 -15.32 7.46
CA ALA A 166 14.61 -15.12 7.06
C ALA A 166 15.54 -15.54 8.20
N SER A 167 16.40 -16.51 7.92
CA SER A 167 17.41 -16.98 8.86
C SER A 167 18.26 -15.80 9.31
N PHE A 168 18.59 -15.73 10.61
CA PHE A 168 19.57 -14.80 11.16
C PHE A 168 20.83 -14.79 10.30
N THR A 169 21.08 -13.69 9.59
CA THR A 169 22.31 -13.54 8.84
C THR A 169 23.47 -13.39 9.85
N PRO A 170 24.46 -14.28 9.87
CA PRO A 170 25.54 -14.17 10.83
C PRO A 170 26.31 -12.85 10.65
N ILE A 171 26.76 -12.26 11.76
CA ILE A 171 27.56 -11.01 11.78
C ILE A 171 28.82 -11.12 10.92
N ASP A 172 29.34 -12.32 10.66
CA ASP A 172 30.52 -12.59 9.83
C ASP A 172 30.34 -12.19 8.35
N THR A 173 29.10 -12.13 7.83
CA THR A 173 28.82 -11.66 6.47
C THR A 173 29.01 -10.14 6.34
N ILE A 174 28.92 -9.40 7.43
CA ILE A 174 29.11 -7.93 7.46
C ILE A 174 30.59 -7.57 7.25
N ARG A 175 31.53 -8.39 7.75
CA ARG A 175 32.98 -8.15 7.58
C ARG A 175 33.46 -8.23 6.12
N ALA A 176 32.92 -9.12 5.33
CA ALA A 176 33.38 -9.36 3.96
C ALA A 176 32.97 -8.25 2.97
N VAL A 177 31.86 -7.56 3.22
CA VAL A 177 31.29 -6.54 2.30
C VAL A 177 31.93 -5.17 2.52
N VAL A 178 32.33 -4.83 3.76
CA VAL A 178 32.99 -3.54 4.07
C VAL A 178 34.45 -3.49 3.56
N LEU A 179 35.06 -4.65 3.33
CA LEU A 179 36.49 -4.76 2.94
C LEU A 179 36.73 -4.70 1.43
N ASP A 180 35.72 -4.53 0.59
CA ASP A 180 35.89 -4.41 -0.87
C ASP A 180 36.02 -2.92 -1.28
N PRO A 181 37.26 -2.40 -1.48
CA PRO A 181 37.47 -1.01 -1.85
C PRO A 181 36.79 -0.62 -3.17
N THR A 182 36.52 -1.59 -4.05
CA THR A 182 35.94 -1.33 -5.38
C THR A 182 34.46 -0.96 -5.29
N LYS A 183 33.81 -1.23 -4.17
CA LYS A 183 32.39 -0.89 -3.95
C LYS A 183 32.16 0.45 -3.27
N LEU A 184 33.24 1.12 -2.87
CA LEU A 184 33.17 2.43 -2.22
C LEU A 184 33.05 3.53 -3.27
N ALA A 185 32.01 4.33 -3.19
CA ALA A 185 31.74 5.45 -4.09
C ALA A 185 32.88 6.49 -4.05
N SER A 186 33.47 6.73 -2.87
CA SER A 186 34.61 7.63 -2.69
C SER A 186 35.86 7.15 -3.43
N VAL A 187 36.11 5.84 -3.47
CA VAL A 187 37.28 5.28 -4.19
C VAL A 187 37.11 5.44 -5.70
N GLN A 188 35.91 5.15 -6.23
CA GLN A 188 35.64 5.33 -7.65
C GLN A 188 35.73 6.80 -8.06
N ARG A 189 35.13 7.71 -7.30
CA ARG A 189 35.26 9.16 -7.56
C ARG A 189 36.68 9.66 -7.42
N ALA A 190 37.46 9.09 -6.49
CA ALA A 190 38.90 9.44 -6.37
C ALA A 190 39.71 9.02 -7.61
N LEU A 191 39.45 7.86 -8.18
CA LEU A 191 40.06 7.41 -9.43
C LEU A 191 39.69 8.30 -10.62
N GLU A 192 38.40 8.65 -10.74
CA GLU A 192 37.91 9.58 -11.77
C GLU A 192 38.49 10.98 -11.64
N ALA A 193 38.53 11.53 -10.41
CA ALA A 193 39.14 12.83 -10.14
C ALA A 193 40.64 12.81 -10.40
N GLY A 194 41.32 11.68 -10.13
CA GLY A 194 42.73 11.48 -10.45
C GLY A 194 43.02 11.54 -11.96
N ALA A 195 42.23 10.83 -12.74
CA ALA A 195 42.33 10.84 -14.19
C ALA A 195 42.05 12.23 -14.79
N ARG A 196 41.06 12.94 -14.22
CA ARG A 196 40.77 14.34 -14.63
C ARG A 196 41.90 15.29 -14.28
N ALA A 197 42.49 15.15 -13.07
CA ALA A 197 43.64 15.98 -12.67
C ALA A 197 44.82 15.78 -13.61
N ASP A 198 45.13 14.56 -14.00
CA ASP A 198 46.17 14.26 -14.98
C ASP A 198 45.86 14.84 -16.36
N SER A 199 44.62 14.71 -16.84
CA SER A 199 44.15 15.33 -18.09
C SER A 199 44.26 16.86 -18.07
N LEU A 200 43.89 17.49 -16.95
CA LEU A 200 43.98 18.95 -16.78
C LEU A 200 45.41 19.44 -16.72
N ARG A 201 46.34 18.68 -16.08
CA ARG A 201 47.76 18.95 -16.09
C ARG A 201 48.33 18.96 -17.52
N ASP A 202 47.99 17.92 -18.27
CA ASP A 202 48.45 17.77 -19.65
C ASP A 202 47.90 18.86 -20.57
N ALA A 203 46.64 19.27 -20.35
CA ALA A 203 46.04 20.39 -21.05
C ALA A 203 46.71 21.72 -20.73
N LEU A 204 47.04 21.99 -19.43
CA LEU A 204 47.77 23.20 -19.02
C LEU A 204 49.16 23.21 -19.63
N ALA A 205 49.91 22.11 -19.61
CA ALA A 205 51.22 21.99 -20.21
C ALA A 205 51.19 22.16 -21.73
N ALA A 206 50.16 21.63 -22.40
CA ALA A 206 49.97 21.84 -23.83
C ALA A 206 49.60 23.30 -24.15
N GLY A 207 48.74 23.93 -23.37
CA GLY A 207 48.39 25.33 -23.48
C GLY A 207 49.61 26.24 -23.34
N TYR A 208 50.47 25.96 -22.33
CA TYR A 208 51.71 26.72 -22.13
C TYR A 208 52.69 26.59 -23.34
N ARG A 209 52.87 25.36 -23.84
CA ARG A 209 53.69 25.13 -25.06
C ARG A 209 53.14 25.83 -26.27
N ALA A 210 51.84 25.87 -26.43
CA ALA A 210 51.15 26.53 -27.55
C ALA A 210 51.31 28.07 -27.52
N LEU A 211 51.69 28.69 -26.41
CA LEU A 211 52.02 30.13 -26.33
C LEU A 211 53.21 30.51 -27.21
N ALA A 212 54.07 29.60 -27.57
CA ALA A 212 55.33 29.84 -28.31
C ALA A 212 56.10 31.05 -27.77
N LEU A 213 56.16 31.13 -26.42
CA LEU A 213 56.65 32.30 -25.70
C LEU A 213 58.09 32.63 -26.05
N GLN A 214 58.90 31.58 -26.21
CA GLN A 214 60.33 31.75 -26.53
C GLN A 214 60.51 32.44 -27.89
N THR A 215 59.73 32.08 -28.88
CA THR A 215 59.77 32.71 -30.20
C THR A 215 59.42 34.22 -30.16
N VAL A 216 58.43 34.57 -29.32
CA VAL A 216 58.04 35.97 -29.15
C VAL A 216 59.14 36.76 -28.41
N LEU A 217 59.72 36.17 -27.37
CA LEU A 217 60.79 36.77 -26.58
C LEU A 217 62.07 36.95 -27.42
N ASP A 218 62.43 35.95 -28.24
CA ASP A 218 63.59 36.01 -29.11
C ASP A 218 63.38 37.05 -30.21
N SER A 219 62.16 37.15 -30.76
CA SER A 219 61.83 38.23 -31.71
C SER A 219 61.97 39.61 -31.06
N ALA A 220 61.49 39.78 -29.83
CA ALA A 220 61.57 41.01 -29.08
C ALA A 220 63.03 41.39 -28.77
N ARG A 221 63.82 40.46 -28.33
CA ARG A 221 65.28 40.62 -28.06
C ARG A 221 66.05 40.96 -29.33
N ALA A 222 65.76 40.26 -30.44
CA ALA A 222 66.41 40.51 -31.71
C ALA A 222 66.18 41.95 -32.20
N VAL A 223 64.95 42.47 -32.07
CA VAL A 223 64.63 43.84 -32.39
C VAL A 223 65.33 44.84 -31.43
N THR A 224 65.28 44.55 -30.11
CA THR A 224 65.92 45.39 -29.09
C THR A 224 67.45 45.47 -29.30
N THR A 225 68.09 44.33 -29.59
CA THR A 225 69.54 44.25 -29.81
C THR A 225 69.93 44.96 -31.11
N ARG A 226 69.18 44.71 -32.20
CA ARG A 226 69.43 45.39 -33.48
C ARG A 226 69.35 46.91 -33.35
N LEU A 227 68.48 47.39 -32.51
CA LEU A 227 68.25 48.83 -32.32
C LEU A 227 69.01 49.39 -31.10
N SER A 228 69.88 48.63 -30.47
CA SER A 228 70.59 49.03 -29.22
C SER A 228 71.51 50.27 -29.37
N GLY A 229 72.07 50.48 -30.54
CA GLY A 229 72.89 51.66 -30.85
C GLY A 229 72.25 52.68 -31.86
N ALA A 230 70.97 52.37 -32.23
CA ALA A 230 70.32 53.19 -33.29
C ALA A 230 69.82 54.52 -32.74
N ASN A 231 70.15 55.62 -33.52
CA ASN A 231 69.73 56.99 -33.25
C ASN A 231 69.02 57.52 -34.53
N PRO A 232 67.97 58.33 -34.43
CA PRO A 232 67.30 58.93 -35.59
C PRO A 232 68.22 59.63 -36.52
N ARG A 233 69.28 60.22 -35.97
CA ARG A 233 70.32 60.92 -36.77
C ARG A 233 71.19 60.01 -37.62
N THR A 234 71.47 58.78 -37.15
CA THR A 234 72.30 57.80 -37.89
C THR A 234 71.46 56.91 -38.83
N LEU A 235 70.17 56.72 -38.59
CA LEU A 235 69.27 55.86 -39.38
C LEU A 235 68.64 56.59 -40.57
N GLY A 236 68.63 57.95 -40.57
CA GLY A 236 67.85 58.72 -41.51
C GLY A 236 66.34 58.55 -41.38
N ILE A 237 65.55 59.25 -42.19
CA ILE A 237 64.08 59.29 -42.09
C ILE A 237 63.46 57.90 -42.38
N ASP A 238 63.90 57.22 -43.44
CA ASP A 238 63.36 55.96 -43.87
C ASP A 238 63.78 54.78 -42.93
N GLY A 239 65.00 54.79 -42.44
CA GLY A 239 65.52 53.86 -41.47
C GLY A 239 64.77 53.94 -40.11
N THR A 240 64.53 55.24 -39.70
CA THR A 240 63.74 55.48 -38.47
C THR A 240 62.30 54.99 -38.59
N ARG A 241 61.65 55.27 -39.78
CA ARG A 241 60.30 54.81 -40.05
C ARG A 241 60.21 53.26 -40.02
N LYS A 242 61.14 52.56 -40.67
CA LYS A 242 61.24 51.08 -40.60
C LYS A 242 61.45 50.56 -39.19
N ALA A 243 62.37 51.14 -38.45
CA ALA A 243 62.66 50.76 -37.03
C ALA A 243 61.44 50.98 -36.14
N VAL A 244 60.72 52.07 -36.24
CA VAL A 244 59.46 52.33 -35.53
C VAL A 244 58.38 51.33 -35.90
N ALA A 245 58.22 50.95 -37.18
CA ALA A 245 57.29 49.94 -37.64
C ALA A 245 57.63 48.59 -37.12
N ASP A 246 58.89 48.20 -37.11
CA ASP A 246 59.33 46.90 -36.53
C ASP A 246 59.09 46.80 -35.02
N VAL A 247 59.43 47.86 -34.26
CA VAL A 247 59.12 47.91 -32.82
C VAL A 247 57.60 47.83 -32.56
N ARG A 248 56.79 48.58 -33.31
CA ARG A 248 55.31 48.51 -33.15
C ARG A 248 54.76 47.14 -33.46
N ARG A 249 55.23 46.46 -34.50
CA ARG A 249 54.81 45.09 -34.88
C ARG A 249 55.20 44.13 -33.76
N THR A 250 56.41 44.24 -33.24
CA THR A 250 56.90 43.37 -32.15
C THR A 250 56.17 43.63 -30.83
N LEU A 251 55.85 44.90 -30.52
CA LEU A 251 55.01 45.24 -29.37
C LEU A 251 53.62 44.62 -29.49
N ALA A 252 53.00 44.65 -30.67
CA ALA A 252 51.69 44.02 -30.92
C ALA A 252 51.77 42.47 -30.73
N GLN A 253 52.89 41.84 -31.12
CA GLN A 253 53.14 40.43 -30.86
C GLN A 253 53.26 40.12 -29.38
N VAL A 254 54.01 40.94 -28.61
CA VAL A 254 54.15 40.80 -27.15
C VAL A 254 52.80 41.01 -26.45
N ASP A 255 52.02 42.02 -26.86
CA ASP A 255 50.67 42.25 -26.28
C ASP A 255 49.70 41.11 -26.61
N SER A 256 49.78 40.52 -27.81
CA SER A 256 49.02 39.34 -28.17
C SER A 256 49.43 38.12 -27.35
N ALA A 257 50.74 37.96 -27.11
CA ALA A 257 51.25 36.89 -26.23
C ALA A 257 50.78 37.08 -24.78
N LYS A 258 50.80 38.35 -24.29
CA LYS A 258 50.29 38.66 -22.95
C LYS A 258 48.81 38.32 -22.79
N LYS A 259 47.97 38.69 -23.77
CA LYS A 259 46.53 38.31 -23.78
C LYS A 259 46.34 36.81 -23.76
N ARG A 260 47.17 36.03 -24.47
CA ARG A 260 47.12 34.57 -24.47
C ARG A 260 47.58 34.01 -23.12
N VAL A 261 48.60 34.56 -22.46
CA VAL A 261 49.01 34.21 -21.09
C VAL A 261 47.86 34.50 -20.10
N GLU A 262 47.16 35.62 -20.24
CA GLU A 262 46.01 35.96 -19.40
C GLU A 262 44.83 35.02 -19.62
N ALA A 263 44.60 34.57 -20.87
CA ALA A 263 43.61 33.53 -21.16
C ALA A 263 43.97 32.20 -20.48
N LEU A 264 45.24 31.76 -20.61
CA LEU A 264 45.73 30.55 -19.93
C LEU A 264 45.62 30.67 -18.41
N ALA A 265 45.82 31.87 -17.86
CA ALA A 265 45.65 32.13 -16.43
C ALA A 265 44.18 31.98 -15.99
N ARG A 266 43.23 32.42 -16.80
CA ARG A 266 41.80 32.22 -16.55
C ARG A 266 41.44 30.73 -16.60
N ASP A 267 41.90 30.03 -17.63
CA ASP A 267 41.65 28.59 -17.80
C ASP A 267 42.24 27.77 -16.63
N ALA A 268 43.47 28.13 -16.19
CA ALA A 268 44.07 27.50 -15.03
C ALA A 268 43.29 27.71 -13.71
N ARG A 269 42.71 28.94 -13.53
CA ARG A 269 41.85 29.21 -12.37
C ARG A 269 40.53 28.42 -12.45
N THR A 270 39.91 28.39 -13.61
CA THR A 270 38.67 27.61 -13.84
C THR A 270 38.92 26.12 -13.56
N THR A 271 40.05 25.62 -14.03
CA THR A 271 40.54 24.25 -13.76
C THR A 271 40.68 23.97 -12.26
N THR A 272 41.24 24.92 -11.49
CA THR A 272 41.35 24.77 -10.03
C THR A 272 40.02 24.76 -9.31
N VAL A 273 39.05 25.55 -9.77
CA VAL A 273 37.68 25.56 -9.24
C VAL A 273 36.98 24.21 -9.50
N VAL A 274 37.09 23.68 -10.72
CA VAL A 274 36.52 22.35 -11.07
C VAL A 274 37.16 21.26 -10.18
N LEU A 275 38.47 21.27 -10.01
CA LEU A 275 39.16 20.28 -9.17
C LEU A 275 38.75 20.41 -7.69
N GLY A 276 38.53 21.66 -7.20
CA GLY A 276 38.00 21.92 -5.87
C GLY A 276 36.57 21.36 -5.67
N ALA A 277 35.71 21.47 -6.68
CA ALA A 277 34.36 20.86 -6.67
C ALA A 277 34.43 19.32 -6.62
N GLU A 278 35.35 18.71 -7.38
CA GLU A 278 35.57 17.25 -7.36
C GLU A 278 36.07 16.77 -5.98
N LEU A 279 36.93 17.53 -5.31
CA LEU A 279 37.36 17.21 -3.94
C LEU A 279 36.20 17.33 -2.93
N GLN A 280 35.29 18.30 -3.09
CA GLN A 280 34.08 18.40 -2.28
C GLN A 280 33.12 17.23 -2.55
N ALA A 281 33.02 16.79 -3.81
CA ALA A 281 32.23 15.62 -4.18
C ALA A 281 32.77 14.32 -3.55
N LEU A 282 34.09 14.23 -3.35
CA LEU A 282 34.71 13.13 -2.59
C LEU A 282 34.30 13.13 -1.12
N ASP A 283 34.23 14.30 -0.48
CA ASP A 283 33.74 14.40 0.90
C ASP A 283 32.27 14.02 1.05
N SER A 284 31.47 14.26 0.00
CA SER A 284 30.06 13.79 -0.06
C SER A 284 29.98 12.27 -0.26
N ALA A 285 30.79 11.71 -1.15
CA ALA A 285 30.87 10.27 -1.36
C ALA A 285 31.36 9.52 -0.11
N ARG A 286 32.29 10.11 0.64
CA ARG A 286 32.72 9.59 1.94
C ARG A 286 31.56 9.50 2.93
N ARG A 287 30.67 10.49 2.95
CA ARG A 287 29.46 10.43 3.79
C ARG A 287 28.48 9.35 3.32
N GLU A 288 28.36 9.15 2.02
CA GLU A 288 27.56 8.05 1.44
C GLU A 288 28.16 6.69 1.84
N ASP A 289 29.49 6.53 1.77
CA ASP A 289 30.19 5.31 2.19
C ASP A 289 30.05 5.03 3.69
N TYR A 290 30.04 6.07 4.54
CA TYR A 290 29.70 5.90 5.96
C TYR A 290 28.24 5.48 6.16
N ALA A 291 27.29 6.06 5.40
CA ALA A 291 25.90 5.68 5.46
C ALA A 291 25.68 4.24 4.97
N PHE A 292 26.41 3.86 3.93
CA PHE A 292 26.43 2.48 3.41
C PHE A 292 27.05 1.52 4.43
N ALA A 293 28.22 1.81 4.97
CA ALA A 293 28.85 1.02 6.03
C ALA A 293 27.94 0.88 7.25
N ARG A 294 27.28 1.97 7.64
CA ARG A 294 26.28 1.98 8.71
C ARG A 294 25.02 1.16 8.36
N SER A 295 24.60 1.14 7.10
CA SER A 295 23.46 0.32 6.65
C SER A 295 23.76 -1.18 6.69
N LEU A 296 25.00 -1.57 6.44
CA LEU A 296 25.49 -2.94 6.55
C LEU A 296 25.66 -3.38 8.01
N MET A 297 25.93 -2.41 8.91
CA MET A 297 26.01 -2.63 10.35
C MET A 297 24.65 -2.56 11.05
N LYS A 298 23.56 -2.27 10.35
CA LYS A 298 22.25 -2.54 10.92
C LYS A 298 22.27 -4.01 11.27
N ILE A 299 22.30 -4.28 12.59
CA ILE A 299 21.76 -5.52 13.13
C ILE A 299 20.54 -5.81 12.26
N PRO A 300 20.42 -7.00 11.62
CA PRO A 300 19.23 -7.34 10.91
C PRO A 300 18.12 -6.96 11.87
N THR A 301 17.47 -5.85 11.58
CA THR A 301 16.31 -5.43 12.36
C THR A 301 15.47 -6.68 12.31
N ILE A 302 15.20 -7.27 13.47
CA ILE A 302 14.12 -8.17 13.65
C ILE A 302 12.92 -7.28 13.36
N GLU A 303 12.80 -6.85 12.09
CA GLU A 303 11.69 -6.05 11.61
C GLU A 303 10.51 -6.99 11.65
N GLY A 304 9.57 -6.63 12.47
CA GLY A 304 8.36 -7.31 12.86
C GLY A 304 7.62 -8.26 11.92
N PRO A 305 7.79 -8.29 10.59
CA PRO A 305 7.17 -9.32 9.78
C PRO A 305 7.58 -10.73 10.16
N ASP A 306 8.76 -10.93 10.70
CA ASP A 306 9.28 -12.28 10.94
C ASP A 306 8.89 -12.81 12.34
N LEU A 307 8.95 -12.00 13.37
CA LEU A 307 8.42 -12.37 14.70
C LEU A 307 6.89 -12.29 14.75
N GLY A 308 6.34 -11.21 14.21
CA GLY A 308 4.90 -11.04 14.13
C GLY A 308 4.24 -12.12 13.27
N GLY A 309 4.79 -12.46 12.11
CA GLY A 309 4.31 -13.55 11.25
C GLY A 309 4.39 -14.91 11.93
N ALA A 310 5.43 -15.16 12.69
CA ALA A 310 5.60 -16.39 13.46
C ALA A 310 4.77 -16.40 14.76
N LEU A 311 4.57 -15.25 15.40
CA LEU A 311 3.64 -15.07 16.53
C LEU A 311 2.18 -15.17 16.09
N PHE A 312 1.90 -14.69 14.88
CA PHE A 312 0.59 -14.82 14.23
C PHE A 312 0.39 -16.19 13.58
N GLY A 313 1.44 -16.99 13.44
CA GLY A 313 1.52 -18.32 12.85
C GLY A 313 0.21 -19.08 12.58
N ASP A 314 0.28 -20.37 12.41
CA ASP A 314 -0.78 -21.25 11.92
C ASP A 314 -2.19 -21.08 12.54
N VAL A 315 -2.30 -20.59 13.78
CA VAL A 315 -3.59 -20.42 14.48
C VAL A 315 -4.40 -19.22 13.97
N SER A 316 -3.73 -18.16 13.52
CA SER A 316 -4.40 -16.93 13.07
C SER A 316 -4.72 -16.97 11.58
N ILE A 317 -3.95 -17.69 10.78
CA ILE A 317 -4.17 -17.83 9.33
C ILE A 317 -5.50 -18.53 9.06
N ASP A 318 -5.81 -19.63 9.75
CA ASP A 318 -7.07 -20.36 9.57
C ASP A 318 -8.29 -19.52 9.98
N ARG A 319 -8.17 -18.76 11.08
CA ARG A 319 -9.25 -17.85 11.51
C ARG A 319 -9.42 -16.69 10.53
N PHE A 320 -8.32 -16.16 10.03
CA PHE A 320 -8.34 -15.09 9.06
C PHE A 320 -8.90 -15.57 7.70
N GLN A 321 -8.58 -16.78 7.27
CA GLN A 321 -9.18 -17.41 6.09
C GLN A 321 -10.70 -17.52 6.22
N LYS A 322 -11.21 -17.92 7.38
CA LYS A 322 -12.66 -17.97 7.63
C LYS A 322 -13.30 -16.58 7.61
N ILE A 323 -12.64 -15.59 8.21
CA ILE A 323 -13.13 -14.20 8.19
C ILE A 323 -13.17 -13.66 6.75
N MET A 324 -12.11 -13.91 5.97
CA MET A 324 -12.05 -13.47 4.57
C MET A 324 -13.07 -14.21 3.69
N TYR A 325 -13.30 -15.50 3.94
CA TYR A 325 -14.36 -16.26 3.29
C TYR A 325 -15.73 -15.57 3.50
N TRP A 326 -16.05 -15.24 4.75
CA TRP A 326 -17.31 -14.57 5.08
C TRP A 326 -17.38 -13.15 4.53
N ALA A 327 -16.27 -12.42 4.52
CA ALA A 327 -16.20 -11.10 3.92
C ALA A 327 -16.42 -11.15 2.39
N GLN A 328 -15.83 -12.13 1.70
CA GLN A 328 -16.05 -12.35 0.26
C GLN A 328 -17.46 -12.84 -0.02
N MET A 329 -18.01 -13.71 0.84
CA MET A 329 -19.39 -14.11 0.75
C MET A 329 -20.34 -12.92 0.88
N ALA A 330 -20.13 -12.06 1.86
CA ALA A 330 -20.89 -10.83 2.03
C ALA A 330 -20.77 -9.91 0.80
N GLN A 331 -19.59 -9.84 0.17
CA GLN A 331 -19.42 -9.08 -1.09
C GLN A 331 -20.24 -9.60 -2.26
N LYS A 332 -20.38 -10.92 -2.39
CA LYS A 332 -21.16 -11.52 -3.49
C LYS A 332 -22.63 -11.17 -3.39
N TYR A 333 -23.13 -10.94 -2.17
CA TYR A 333 -24.53 -10.58 -1.92
C TYR A 333 -24.81 -9.08 -1.94
N VAL A 334 -23.74 -8.26 -2.10
CA VAL A 334 -23.91 -6.89 -2.58
C VAL A 334 -24.33 -7.00 -4.05
N PRO A 335 -25.53 -6.53 -4.42
CA PRO A 335 -26.03 -6.72 -5.78
C PRO A 335 -25.03 -6.21 -6.80
N PRO A 336 -24.79 -6.95 -7.89
CA PRO A 336 -23.88 -6.51 -8.96
C PRO A 336 -24.34 -5.22 -9.68
N GLY A 337 -25.50 -4.66 -9.33
CA GLY A 337 -26.02 -3.39 -9.83
C GLY A 337 -25.34 -2.13 -9.28
N LEU A 338 -24.43 -2.25 -8.29
CA LEU A 338 -23.67 -1.11 -7.76
C LEU A 338 -22.29 -0.91 -8.42
N LEU A 339 -21.85 -1.86 -9.23
CA LEU A 339 -20.73 -1.61 -10.13
C LEU A 339 -21.31 -0.97 -11.40
N PRO A 340 -20.82 0.18 -11.86
CA PRO A 340 -21.18 0.71 -13.15
C PRO A 340 -20.70 -0.29 -14.21
N ARG A 341 -21.57 -1.25 -14.58
CA ARG A 341 -21.41 -1.92 -15.84
C ARG A 341 -21.71 -0.83 -16.87
N GLU A 342 -20.71 -0.44 -17.62
CA GLU A 342 -20.94 0.08 -18.96
C GLU A 342 -21.73 -1.02 -19.71
N GLN A 343 -23.04 -0.97 -19.56
CA GLN A 343 -23.89 -1.69 -20.48
C GLN A 343 -23.68 -1.01 -21.83
N PRO A 344 -23.19 -1.73 -22.85
CA PRO A 344 -23.25 -1.20 -24.20
C PRO A 344 -24.72 -0.82 -24.41
N GLY A 345 -24.98 0.47 -24.57
CA GLY A 345 -26.32 0.98 -24.71
C GLY A 345 -27.05 0.14 -25.76
N PRO A 346 -28.31 -0.25 -25.53
CA PRO A 346 -29.05 -1.08 -26.47
C PRO A 346 -28.93 -0.40 -27.83
N LYS A 347 -28.46 -1.16 -28.85
CA LYS A 347 -28.45 -0.70 -30.23
C LYS A 347 -29.88 -0.24 -30.53
N ARG A 348 -30.09 1.07 -30.68
CA ARG A 348 -31.39 1.62 -31.02
C ARG A 348 -31.79 1.05 -32.37
N LEU A 349 -32.68 0.06 -32.36
CA LEU A 349 -33.32 -0.41 -33.58
C LEU A 349 -34.15 0.78 -34.10
N ARG A 350 -33.91 1.17 -35.35
CA ARG A 350 -34.77 2.14 -36.03
C ARG A 350 -36.20 1.60 -35.93
N MET A 351 -37.13 2.40 -35.40
CA MET A 351 -38.54 2.09 -35.15
C MET A 351 -38.87 1.35 -33.83
N ALA A 352 -37.96 1.17 -32.91
CA ALA A 352 -38.35 0.78 -31.55
C ALA A 352 -38.92 2.00 -30.83
N GLY A 353 -40.17 1.92 -30.40
CA GLY A 353 -40.80 2.93 -29.57
C GLY A 353 -39.99 3.16 -28.28
N SER A 354 -40.04 4.35 -27.69
CA SER A 354 -39.44 4.62 -26.39
C SER A 354 -40.38 4.11 -25.30
N THR A 355 -39.87 3.20 -24.44
CA THR A 355 -40.58 2.83 -23.22
C THR A 355 -40.41 3.98 -22.21
N ILE A 356 -41.48 4.72 -21.96
CA ILE A 356 -41.52 5.74 -20.91
C ILE A 356 -41.88 5.03 -19.62
N ALA A 357 -40.93 4.89 -18.71
CA ALA A 357 -41.20 4.38 -17.38
C ALA A 357 -41.84 5.51 -16.55
N PHE A 358 -43.08 5.37 -16.19
CA PHE A 358 -43.74 6.27 -15.25
C PHE A 358 -43.19 6.01 -13.84
N PRO A 359 -42.78 7.04 -13.08
CA PRO A 359 -42.31 6.86 -11.71
C PRO A 359 -43.44 6.26 -10.88
N LYS A 360 -43.19 5.10 -10.28
CA LYS A 360 -44.14 4.49 -9.34
C LYS A 360 -44.21 5.36 -8.09
N ALA A 361 -45.40 5.62 -7.55
CA ALA A 361 -45.59 6.40 -6.33
C ALA A 361 -44.88 5.80 -5.11
N ARG A 362 -44.62 4.49 -5.13
CA ARG A 362 -43.80 3.76 -4.15
C ARG A 362 -43.03 2.67 -4.90
N GLU A 363 -41.71 2.76 -4.85
CA GLU A 363 -40.82 1.73 -5.37
C GLU A 363 -40.27 0.92 -4.21
N TYR A 364 -40.44 -0.40 -4.29
CA TYR A 364 -39.91 -1.32 -3.27
C TYR A 364 -38.66 -2.03 -3.78
N PRO A 365 -37.66 -2.24 -2.94
CA PRO A 365 -36.52 -3.10 -3.28
C PRO A 365 -36.98 -4.54 -3.47
N ASP A 366 -36.23 -5.34 -4.24
CA ASP A 366 -36.57 -6.76 -4.46
C ASP A 366 -36.54 -7.54 -3.15
N PHE A 367 -35.57 -7.23 -2.28
CA PHE A 367 -35.47 -7.76 -0.93
C PHE A 367 -35.09 -6.65 0.05
N LEU A 368 -35.72 -6.63 1.22
CA LEU A 368 -35.39 -5.78 2.35
C LEU A 368 -35.70 -6.49 3.66
N LEU A 369 -34.68 -6.63 4.51
CA LEU A 369 -34.85 -6.95 5.93
C LEU A 369 -34.66 -5.66 6.74
N ARG A 370 -35.73 -5.16 7.35
CA ARG A 370 -35.67 -3.94 8.16
C ARG A 370 -34.94 -4.16 9.47
N ARG A 371 -35.25 -5.24 10.17
CA ARG A 371 -34.62 -5.62 11.45
C ARG A 371 -34.56 -7.13 11.59
N GLY A 372 -33.40 -7.63 11.99
CA GLY A 372 -33.17 -9.00 12.39
C GLY A 372 -32.55 -9.05 13.78
N ASP A 373 -33.08 -9.90 14.65
CA ASP A 373 -32.56 -10.16 15.98
C ASP A 373 -32.20 -11.66 16.08
N VAL A 374 -31.01 -11.94 16.60
CA VAL A 374 -30.44 -13.31 16.63
C VAL A 374 -29.90 -13.62 18.00
N ASP A 375 -30.41 -14.71 18.60
CA ASP A 375 -29.78 -15.34 19.76
C ASP A 375 -28.86 -16.46 19.26
N LEU A 376 -27.54 -16.21 19.30
CA LEU A 376 -26.52 -17.07 18.72
C LEU A 376 -25.73 -17.80 19.80
N GLY A 377 -25.69 -19.12 19.75
CA GLY A 377 -24.80 -19.97 20.52
C GLY A 377 -23.60 -20.43 19.67
N ILE A 378 -22.40 -20.04 20.03
CA ILE A 378 -21.19 -20.58 19.41
C ILE A 378 -20.76 -21.82 20.20
N GLY A 379 -20.88 -23.01 19.58
CA GLY A 379 -20.51 -24.28 20.17
C GLY A 379 -19.01 -24.58 20.03
N GLY A 380 -18.58 -25.69 20.66
CA GLY A 380 -17.22 -26.21 20.59
C GLY A 380 -16.31 -25.74 21.72
N LYS A 381 -15.00 -26.13 21.62
CA LYS A 381 -13.97 -25.80 22.61
C LYS A 381 -13.17 -24.53 22.24
N SER A 382 -13.72 -23.68 21.35
CA SER A 382 -13.02 -22.48 20.93
C SER A 382 -13.14 -21.36 21.98
N ALA A 383 -12.18 -20.44 21.96
CA ALA A 383 -12.21 -19.24 22.80
C ALA A 383 -13.49 -18.40 22.59
N ALA A 384 -14.10 -18.49 21.42
CA ALA A 384 -15.33 -17.79 21.06
C ALA A 384 -16.60 -18.55 21.44
N SER A 385 -16.54 -19.74 22.08
CA SER A 385 -17.75 -20.49 22.47
C SER A 385 -18.55 -19.72 23.53
N GLY A 386 -19.87 -19.69 23.37
CA GLY A 386 -20.77 -18.99 24.29
C GLY A 386 -22.03 -18.48 23.62
N LYS A 387 -22.83 -17.72 24.38
CA LYS A 387 -24.08 -17.11 23.91
C LYS A 387 -23.86 -15.66 23.53
N TYR A 388 -24.38 -15.26 22.40
CA TYR A 388 -24.29 -13.92 21.85
C TYR A 388 -25.68 -13.40 21.50
N VAL A 389 -25.82 -12.10 21.52
CA VAL A 389 -27.00 -11.41 20.97
C VAL A 389 -26.52 -10.55 19.80
N ALA A 390 -27.15 -10.75 18.68
CA ALA A 390 -26.85 -9.99 17.46
C ALA A 390 -28.09 -9.28 16.96
N SER A 391 -27.90 -8.12 16.36
CA SER A 391 -28.95 -7.44 15.61
C SER A 391 -28.41 -6.93 14.27
N VAL A 392 -29.30 -6.89 13.28
CA VAL A 392 -28.99 -6.36 11.95
C VAL A 392 -30.17 -5.52 11.44
N THR A 393 -29.86 -4.43 10.76
CA THR A 393 -30.88 -3.55 10.17
C THR A 393 -30.55 -3.21 8.72
N ASN A 394 -31.62 -2.99 7.92
CA ASN A 394 -31.53 -2.50 6.54
C ASN A 394 -30.73 -3.38 5.58
N VAL A 395 -30.87 -4.70 5.68
CA VAL A 395 -30.28 -5.63 4.71
C VAL A 395 -31.12 -5.60 3.42
N THR A 396 -30.55 -5.11 2.34
CA THR A 396 -31.31 -4.92 1.09
C THR A 396 -30.48 -5.22 -0.15
N THR A 397 -31.17 -5.64 -1.22
CA THR A 397 -30.57 -5.77 -2.54
C THR A 397 -30.47 -4.44 -3.29
N MET A 398 -31.15 -3.38 -2.82
CA MET A 398 -31.20 -2.07 -3.46
C MET A 398 -30.98 -0.94 -2.44
N PRO A 399 -29.74 -0.75 -1.95
CA PRO A 399 -29.43 0.25 -0.91
C PRO A 399 -29.84 1.67 -1.28
N ALA A 400 -29.73 2.04 -2.57
CA ALA A 400 -30.09 3.37 -3.06
C ALA A 400 -31.59 3.71 -2.87
N LEU A 401 -32.47 2.70 -2.86
CA LEU A 401 -33.92 2.89 -2.59
C LEU A 401 -34.21 3.06 -1.10
N VAL A 402 -33.50 2.31 -0.25
CA VAL A 402 -33.70 2.35 1.21
C VAL A 402 -33.11 3.62 1.80
N ARG A 403 -32.04 4.15 1.21
CA ARG A 403 -31.31 5.38 1.63
C ARG A 403 -30.73 5.32 3.05
N GLU A 404 -30.62 4.14 3.60
CA GLU A 404 -30.01 3.89 4.90
C GLU A 404 -29.00 2.74 4.77
N PRO A 405 -27.82 2.84 5.39
CA PRO A 405 -26.82 1.77 5.35
C PRO A 405 -27.28 0.57 6.19
N MET A 406 -26.79 -0.60 5.81
CA MET A 406 -26.91 -1.78 6.65
C MET A 406 -26.04 -1.59 7.90
N ARG A 407 -26.60 -1.91 9.08
CA ARG A 407 -25.90 -1.91 10.36
C ARG A 407 -26.06 -3.24 11.04
N PHE A 408 -25.03 -3.69 11.73
CA PHE A 408 -25.13 -4.87 12.57
C PHE A 408 -24.35 -4.66 13.86
N THR A 409 -24.82 -5.35 14.90
CA THR A 409 -24.17 -5.41 16.21
C THR A 409 -24.14 -6.86 16.69
N LEU A 410 -23.11 -7.22 17.43
CA LEU A 410 -22.98 -8.50 18.12
C LEU A 410 -22.39 -8.21 19.49
N SER A 411 -23.00 -8.73 20.54
CA SER A 411 -22.48 -8.56 21.89
C SER A 411 -22.55 -9.86 22.68
N ARG A 412 -21.57 -10.04 23.56
CA ARG A 412 -21.53 -11.09 24.56
C ARG A 412 -21.11 -10.51 25.90
N ARG A 413 -21.78 -10.93 26.95
CA ARG A 413 -21.36 -10.71 28.33
C ARG A 413 -21.45 -12.05 29.06
N SER A 414 -20.34 -12.54 29.57
CA SER A 414 -20.32 -13.79 30.33
C SER A 414 -19.20 -13.74 31.37
N THR A 415 -19.48 -14.20 32.56
CA THR A 415 -18.49 -14.35 33.61
C THR A 415 -17.78 -15.72 33.57
N ALA A 416 -18.26 -16.64 32.71
CA ALA A 416 -17.68 -17.96 32.54
C ALA A 416 -17.18 -18.15 31.09
N GLY A 417 -15.98 -18.67 30.94
CA GLY A 417 -15.39 -19.04 29.65
C GLY A 417 -14.13 -18.27 29.31
N VAL A 418 -13.61 -18.53 28.10
CA VAL A 418 -12.32 -18.08 27.62
C VAL A 418 -12.32 -16.59 27.19
N VAL A 419 -13.50 -15.99 27.04
CA VAL A 419 -13.67 -14.56 26.70
C VAL A 419 -14.76 -13.99 27.59
N ALA A 420 -14.46 -12.93 28.33
CA ALA A 420 -15.42 -12.31 29.23
C ALA A 420 -16.44 -11.44 28.47
N ALA A 421 -16.01 -10.63 27.54
CA ALA A 421 -16.89 -9.81 26.72
C ALA A 421 -16.41 -9.71 25.28
N ILE A 422 -17.36 -9.65 24.35
CA ILE A 422 -17.14 -9.30 22.95
C ILE A 422 -18.21 -8.30 22.56
N ASP A 423 -17.80 -7.22 21.93
CA ASP A 423 -18.67 -6.26 21.25
C ASP A 423 -18.18 -6.10 19.81
N ALA A 424 -19.06 -6.28 18.87
CA ALA A 424 -18.79 -6.01 17.48
C ALA A 424 -19.90 -5.13 16.90
N ALA A 425 -19.53 -4.16 16.11
CA ALA A 425 -20.45 -3.31 15.38
C ALA A 425 -19.91 -3.00 13.99
N GLY A 426 -20.79 -2.96 13.02
CA GLY A 426 -20.40 -2.64 11.65
C GLY A 426 -21.47 -1.90 10.89
N VAL A 427 -21.01 -1.17 9.88
CA VAL A 427 -21.84 -0.40 8.96
C VAL A 427 -21.37 -0.73 7.54
N LEU A 428 -22.30 -1.18 6.69
CA LEU A 428 -22.06 -1.39 5.26
C LEU A 428 -22.85 -0.31 4.51
N ASP A 429 -22.12 0.73 4.07
CA ASP A 429 -22.70 1.87 3.37
C ASP A 429 -22.45 1.77 1.87
N HIS A 430 -23.52 1.40 1.17
CA HIS A 430 -23.56 1.28 -0.28
C HIS A 430 -24.63 2.21 -0.90
N VAL A 431 -25.12 3.18 -0.14
CA VAL A 431 -26.25 4.04 -0.53
C VAL A 431 -25.86 5.01 -1.64
N GLY A 432 -24.68 5.60 -1.56
CA GLY A 432 -24.24 6.69 -2.43
C GLY A 432 -23.40 6.28 -3.65
N GLY A 433 -23.43 5.02 -4.06
CA GLY A 433 -22.62 4.53 -5.20
C GLY A 433 -21.12 4.34 -4.89
N ARG A 434 -20.63 4.82 -3.73
CA ARG A 434 -19.29 4.50 -3.20
C ARG A 434 -19.45 3.53 -2.03
N ILE A 435 -18.78 2.40 -2.13
CA ILE A 435 -18.77 1.40 -1.06
C ILE A 435 -17.92 1.94 0.09
N ARG A 436 -18.50 2.02 1.28
CA ARG A 436 -17.78 2.35 2.50
C ARG A 436 -18.26 1.44 3.64
N ASP A 437 -17.44 0.46 3.97
CA ASP A 437 -17.75 -0.52 5.00
C ASP A 437 -16.83 -0.30 6.20
N SER A 438 -17.38 -0.40 7.40
CA SER A 438 -16.61 -0.34 8.64
C SER A 438 -17.03 -1.47 9.58
N LEU A 439 -16.06 -2.01 10.31
CA LEU A 439 -16.27 -3.03 11.33
C LEU A 439 -15.33 -2.73 12.51
N GLY A 440 -15.88 -2.68 13.70
CA GLY A 440 -15.14 -2.67 14.95
C GLY A 440 -15.47 -3.92 15.76
N VAL A 441 -14.46 -4.55 16.34
CA VAL A 441 -14.62 -5.69 17.27
C VAL A 441 -13.73 -5.45 18.46
N ASP A 442 -14.31 -5.44 19.65
CA ASP A 442 -13.60 -5.35 20.92
C ASP A 442 -13.88 -6.62 21.72
N ALA A 443 -12.83 -7.31 22.15
CA ALA A 443 -12.92 -8.47 23.02
C ALA A 443 -12.02 -8.29 24.25
N SER A 444 -12.54 -8.62 25.41
CA SER A 444 -11.82 -8.54 26.68
C SER A 444 -11.91 -9.85 27.47
N GLY A 445 -10.94 -10.08 28.34
CA GLY A 445 -10.82 -11.35 29.08
C GLY A 445 -10.62 -12.53 28.12
N VAL A 446 -9.84 -12.31 27.05
CA VAL A 446 -9.55 -13.34 26.06
C VAL A 446 -8.38 -14.16 26.55
N THR A 447 -8.58 -15.47 26.79
CA THR A 447 -7.46 -16.37 27.05
C THR A 447 -6.65 -16.55 25.78
N LEU A 448 -5.46 -15.98 25.76
CA LEU A 448 -4.55 -16.03 24.63
C LEU A 448 -3.71 -17.32 24.66
N PRO A 449 -3.44 -17.94 23.49
CA PRO A 449 -2.69 -19.18 23.44
C PRO A 449 -1.22 -18.97 23.80
N SER A 450 -0.58 -20.00 24.35
CA SER A 450 0.88 -20.02 24.45
C SER A 450 1.52 -20.42 23.12
N PHE A 451 2.63 -19.75 22.75
CA PHE A 451 3.34 -20.05 21.51
C PHE A 451 4.86 -20.09 21.71
N PRO A 452 5.60 -20.89 20.92
CA PRO A 452 7.05 -20.85 20.89
C PRO A 452 7.53 -19.60 20.18
N LEU A 453 8.61 -18.97 20.67
CA LEU A 453 9.28 -17.89 19.92
C LEU A 453 10.15 -18.49 18.81
N PRO A 454 9.93 -18.09 17.55
CA PRO A 454 10.75 -18.59 16.46
C PRO A 454 12.21 -18.16 16.59
N GLY A 455 13.12 -19.12 16.42
CA GLY A 455 14.56 -18.89 16.51
C GLY A 455 15.12 -18.71 17.92
N LEU A 456 14.27 -18.79 18.95
CA LEU A 456 14.67 -18.74 20.35
C LEU A 456 14.08 -19.92 21.13
N PRO A 457 14.83 -20.57 22.04
CA PRO A 457 14.34 -21.69 22.83
C PRO A 457 13.45 -21.19 23.98
N MET A 458 12.39 -20.47 23.64
CA MET A 458 11.44 -19.88 24.59
C MET A 458 10.00 -20.09 24.17
N ARG A 459 9.14 -20.19 25.16
CA ARG A 459 7.68 -20.19 24.98
C ARG A 459 7.06 -19.06 25.78
N ALA A 460 6.21 -18.29 25.12
CA ALA A 460 5.37 -17.27 25.75
C ALA A 460 4.05 -17.89 26.20
N THR A 461 3.62 -17.58 27.41
CA THR A 461 2.25 -17.81 27.89
C THR A 461 1.62 -16.44 28.12
N LEU A 462 0.61 -16.11 27.32
CA LEU A 462 0.06 -14.76 27.28
C LEU A 462 -0.99 -14.49 28.36
N GLY A 463 -1.62 -15.55 28.91
CA GLY A 463 -2.68 -15.39 29.91
C GLY A 463 -3.96 -14.76 29.32
N GLU A 464 -4.59 -13.90 30.09
CA GLU A 464 -5.78 -13.15 29.67
C GLU A 464 -5.38 -11.80 29.10
N GLY A 465 -6.03 -11.41 28.01
CA GLY A 465 -5.74 -10.15 27.32
C GLY A 465 -6.96 -9.54 26.66
N THR A 466 -6.71 -8.55 25.84
CA THR A 466 -7.71 -7.87 25.00
C THR A 466 -7.38 -8.02 23.53
N SER A 467 -8.40 -7.99 22.70
CA SER A 467 -8.26 -8.04 21.23
C SER A 467 -9.20 -7.05 20.60
N ARG A 468 -8.66 -6.16 19.77
CA ARG A 468 -9.42 -5.14 19.05
C ARG A 468 -9.14 -5.21 17.56
N ILE A 469 -10.20 -5.22 16.77
CA ILE A 469 -10.13 -5.20 15.31
C ILE A 469 -10.91 -3.97 14.82
N ASP A 470 -10.27 -3.12 14.06
CA ASP A 470 -10.87 -2.00 13.33
C ASP A 470 -10.65 -2.23 11.83
N LEU A 471 -11.72 -2.26 11.04
CA LEU A 471 -11.66 -2.43 9.59
C LEU A 471 -12.42 -1.31 8.90
N LEU A 472 -11.82 -0.75 7.88
CA LEU A 472 -12.42 0.23 6.97
C LEU A 472 -12.17 -0.21 5.54
N ARG A 473 -13.23 -0.26 4.74
CA ARG A 473 -13.17 -0.44 3.30
C ARG A 473 -13.72 0.77 2.59
N VAL A 474 -13.03 1.24 1.56
CA VAL A 474 -13.48 2.32 0.68
C VAL A 474 -13.25 1.88 -0.78
N GLY A 475 -14.33 1.55 -1.48
CA GLY A 475 -14.24 0.94 -2.80
C GLY A 475 -13.49 -0.39 -2.76
N ASP A 476 -12.41 -0.51 -3.53
CA ASP A 476 -11.59 -1.72 -3.60
C ASP A 476 -10.40 -1.70 -2.61
N ARG A 477 -10.28 -0.65 -1.81
CA ARG A 477 -9.22 -0.55 -0.80
C ARG A 477 -9.72 -0.96 0.57
N VAL A 478 -8.90 -1.72 1.27
CA VAL A 478 -9.13 -2.15 2.65
C VAL A 478 -8.00 -1.66 3.53
N ALA A 479 -8.36 -1.20 4.72
CA ALA A 479 -7.45 -0.95 5.83
C ALA A 479 -8.04 -1.64 7.06
N ALA A 480 -7.29 -2.55 7.66
CA ALA A 480 -7.70 -3.18 8.90
C ALA A 480 -6.53 -3.18 9.88
N ARG A 481 -6.83 -2.93 11.13
CA ARG A 481 -5.89 -3.03 12.24
C ARG A 481 -6.42 -4.00 13.27
N TRP A 482 -5.59 -4.96 13.60
CA TRP A 482 -5.87 -5.88 14.70
C TRP A 482 -4.82 -5.70 15.79
N THR A 483 -5.25 -5.29 16.96
CA THR A 483 -4.41 -5.10 18.14
C THR A 483 -4.74 -6.19 19.16
N ILE A 484 -3.72 -6.90 19.61
CA ILE A 484 -3.80 -7.86 20.72
C ILE A 484 -2.91 -7.32 21.82
N HIS A 485 -3.47 -7.20 23.01
CA HIS A 485 -2.75 -6.75 24.19
C HIS A 485 -2.83 -7.83 25.27
N ALA A 486 -1.68 -8.28 25.75
CA ALA A 486 -1.54 -9.31 26.75
C ALA A 486 -0.73 -8.79 27.95
N PRO A 487 -1.38 -8.26 28.98
CA PRO A 487 -0.72 -7.92 30.24
C PRO A 487 -0.37 -9.18 31.02
N GLY A 488 0.82 -9.26 31.57
CA GLY A 488 1.23 -10.39 32.43
C GLY A 488 1.76 -11.60 31.66
N VAL A 489 2.46 -11.38 30.55
CA VAL A 489 3.13 -12.44 29.79
C VAL A 489 4.21 -13.11 30.63
N THR A 490 4.21 -14.44 30.63
CA THR A 490 5.24 -15.25 31.26
C THR A 490 6.05 -16.03 30.22
N TRP A 491 7.35 -16.05 30.40
CA TRP A 491 8.29 -16.68 29.49
C TRP A 491 8.89 -17.95 30.12
N ARG A 492 8.91 -19.05 29.37
CA ARG A 492 9.57 -20.29 29.78
C ARG A 492 10.58 -20.73 28.76
N ARG A 493 11.78 -21.09 29.20
CA ARG A 493 12.79 -21.71 28.35
C ARG A 493 12.38 -23.15 28.03
N THR A 494 12.54 -23.54 26.78
CA THR A 494 12.16 -24.90 26.30
C THR A 494 13.32 -25.85 26.28
N ASP A 495 14.59 -25.38 26.18
CA ASP A 495 15.78 -26.21 26.12
C ASP A 495 16.94 -25.65 26.94
N SER A 496 17.82 -26.49 27.42
CA SER A 496 19.12 -26.13 28.02
C SER A 496 20.06 -25.67 26.89
N ILE A 497 20.54 -24.43 26.94
CA ILE A 497 21.47 -23.88 25.96
C ILE A 497 22.81 -24.62 26.08
N ALA A 498 23.22 -25.36 25.05
CA ALA A 498 24.56 -25.91 24.95
C ALA A 498 25.58 -24.75 24.95
N THR A 499 26.52 -24.80 25.88
CA THR A 499 27.57 -23.82 26.09
C THR A 499 28.59 -23.83 24.96
N GLY A 500 28.65 -22.79 24.13
CA GLY A 500 29.71 -22.63 23.13
C GLY A 500 29.55 -21.43 22.18
N GLY A 501 30.41 -20.42 22.34
CA GLY A 501 30.68 -19.40 21.33
C GLY A 501 29.93 -18.07 21.43
N VAL A 502 30.32 -17.09 20.64
CA VAL A 502 29.79 -15.71 20.60
C VAL A 502 28.28 -15.66 20.29
N LYS A 503 27.76 -16.67 19.58
CA LYS A 503 26.30 -16.83 19.33
C LYS A 503 25.52 -16.99 20.64
N ASN A 504 26.08 -17.65 21.63
CA ASN A 504 25.42 -17.90 22.91
C ASN A 504 25.32 -16.64 23.78
N THR A 505 26.26 -15.70 23.66
CA THR A 505 26.24 -14.46 24.43
C THR A 505 25.11 -13.54 23.97
N MET A 506 24.94 -13.35 22.67
CA MET A 506 23.85 -12.54 22.10
C MET A 506 22.49 -13.19 22.33
N GLN A 507 22.40 -14.50 22.16
CA GLN A 507 21.19 -15.25 22.42
C GLN A 507 20.80 -15.22 23.91
N SER A 508 21.76 -15.38 24.82
CA SER A 508 21.52 -15.29 26.28
C SER A 508 21.12 -13.88 26.71
N LEU A 509 21.56 -12.87 25.99
CA LEU A 509 21.20 -11.49 26.22
C LEU A 509 19.78 -11.20 25.73
N ALA A 510 19.44 -11.64 24.51
CA ALA A 510 18.09 -11.55 23.95
C ALA A 510 17.07 -12.27 24.86
N LEU A 511 17.44 -13.44 25.39
CA LEU A 511 16.61 -14.19 26.33
C LEU A 511 16.33 -13.40 27.61
N ARG A 512 17.36 -12.78 28.22
CA ARG A 512 17.20 -11.95 29.43
C ARG A 512 16.34 -10.70 29.18
N VAL A 513 16.44 -10.10 28.01
CA VAL A 513 15.62 -8.95 27.63
C VAL A 513 14.14 -9.37 27.50
N ILE A 514 13.89 -10.49 26.83
CA ILE A 514 12.54 -11.02 26.61
C ILE A 514 11.90 -11.43 27.94
N GLU A 515 12.65 -12.11 28.84
CA GLU A 515 12.17 -12.50 30.18
C GLU A 515 11.69 -11.31 31.03
N GLY A 516 12.20 -10.12 30.78
CA GLY A 516 11.77 -8.88 31.45
C GLY A 516 10.54 -8.20 30.83
N VAL A 517 9.96 -8.74 29.75
CA VAL A 517 8.78 -8.16 29.10
C VAL A 517 7.52 -8.81 29.66
N ASN A 518 6.78 -8.09 30.49
CA ASN A 518 5.53 -8.56 31.10
C ASN A 518 4.30 -8.11 30.33
N ASP A 519 4.43 -7.18 29.41
CA ASP A 519 3.35 -6.61 28.63
C ASP A 519 3.65 -6.74 27.13
N LEU A 520 2.81 -7.48 26.41
CA LEU A 520 2.96 -7.75 24.99
C LEU A 520 1.81 -7.14 24.21
N GLU A 521 2.14 -6.25 23.29
CA GLU A 521 1.23 -5.71 22.31
C GLU A 521 1.64 -6.21 20.92
N ILE A 522 0.69 -6.78 20.18
CA ILE A 522 0.85 -7.22 18.80
C ILE A 522 -0.14 -6.45 17.94
N VAL A 523 0.35 -5.78 16.91
CA VAL A 523 -0.45 -5.03 15.95
C VAL A 523 -0.25 -5.60 14.57
N ALA A 524 -1.33 -6.04 13.95
CA ALA A 524 -1.37 -6.49 12.56
C ALA A 524 -2.13 -5.46 11.72
N ASP A 525 -1.44 -4.82 10.81
CA ASP A 525 -2.01 -3.85 9.85
C ASP A 525 -2.17 -4.51 8.48
N LEU A 526 -3.41 -4.62 8.01
CA LEU A 526 -3.75 -5.05 6.66
C LEU A 526 -4.12 -3.83 5.83
N THR A 527 -3.46 -3.61 4.72
CA THR A 527 -3.71 -2.45 3.85
C THR A 527 -3.59 -2.83 2.38
N GLY A 528 -4.22 -2.05 1.51
CA GLY A 528 -4.10 -2.21 0.07
C GLY A 528 -5.40 -2.56 -0.63
N GLU A 529 -5.30 -3.10 -1.83
CA GLU A 529 -6.46 -3.57 -2.59
C GLU A 529 -6.94 -4.93 -2.06
N ILE A 530 -8.26 -5.16 -2.03
CA ILE A 530 -8.86 -6.41 -1.56
C ILE A 530 -8.31 -7.63 -2.34
N ALA A 531 -7.99 -7.44 -3.62
CA ALA A 531 -7.42 -8.51 -4.46
C ALA A 531 -5.95 -8.83 -4.11
N LYS A 532 -5.20 -7.85 -3.55
CA LYS A 532 -3.77 -7.98 -3.20
C LYS A 532 -3.45 -7.23 -1.90
N PRO A 533 -4.02 -7.64 -0.77
CA PRO A 533 -3.75 -6.97 0.49
C PRO A 533 -2.30 -7.22 0.94
N SER A 534 -1.73 -6.23 1.61
CA SER A 534 -0.43 -6.29 2.29
C SER A 534 -0.68 -6.38 3.79
N LEU A 535 -0.07 -7.36 4.43
CA LEU A 535 -0.12 -7.56 5.89
C LEU A 535 1.25 -7.20 6.48
N ALA A 536 1.25 -6.28 7.45
CA ALA A 536 2.40 -5.95 8.27
C ALA A 536 2.07 -6.27 9.73
N VAL A 537 2.88 -7.09 10.39
CA VAL A 537 2.71 -7.41 11.80
C VAL A 537 3.88 -6.82 12.58
N ARG A 538 3.57 -6.16 13.68
CA ARG A 538 4.54 -5.51 14.58
C ARG A 538 4.21 -5.88 16.03
N SER A 539 5.23 -5.97 16.86
CA SER A 539 5.04 -6.12 18.30
C SER A 539 5.90 -5.09 19.06
N ASN A 540 5.49 -4.74 20.28
CA ASN A 540 6.31 -3.93 21.16
C ASN A 540 7.62 -4.66 21.54
N LEU A 541 7.63 -6.00 21.46
CA LEU A 541 8.81 -6.82 21.67
C LEU A 541 9.95 -6.44 20.71
N ASP A 542 9.62 -6.18 19.44
CA ASP A 542 10.60 -5.78 18.42
C ASP A 542 11.28 -4.46 18.80
N ARG A 543 10.50 -3.50 19.28
CA ARG A 543 11.00 -2.22 19.75
C ARG A 543 11.84 -2.36 21.02
N LEU A 544 11.34 -3.09 22.01
CA LEU A 544 12.02 -3.32 23.29
C LEU A 544 13.31 -4.10 23.10
N LEU A 545 13.33 -5.12 22.22
CA LEU A 545 14.54 -5.82 21.84
C LEU A 545 15.51 -4.87 21.14
N ALA A 546 15.06 -4.07 20.17
CA ALA A 546 15.91 -3.13 19.48
C ALA A 546 16.48 -2.05 20.42
N GLU A 547 15.69 -1.51 21.33
CA GLU A 547 16.14 -0.51 22.30
C GLU A 547 17.14 -1.08 23.30
N ARG A 548 16.85 -2.24 23.89
CA ARG A 548 17.74 -2.87 24.88
C ARG A 548 18.95 -3.53 24.26
N MET A 549 18.83 -4.13 23.09
CA MET A 549 20.00 -4.61 22.35
C MET A 549 20.91 -3.46 21.90
N ARG A 550 20.35 -2.30 21.54
CA ARG A 550 21.15 -1.08 21.30
C ARG A 550 21.87 -0.61 22.56
N ALA A 551 21.23 -0.66 23.72
CA ALA A 551 21.84 -0.27 24.99
C ALA A 551 22.99 -1.21 25.38
N VAL A 552 22.86 -2.51 25.13
CA VAL A 552 23.85 -3.53 25.52
C VAL A 552 24.87 -3.79 24.41
N ALA A 553 24.45 -3.76 23.14
CA ALA A 553 25.37 -3.83 21.99
C ALA A 553 26.00 -2.47 21.65
N GLY A 554 25.56 -1.39 22.31
CA GLY A 554 26.01 -0.02 22.03
C GLY A 554 27.51 0.15 22.02
N GLU A 555 28.23 -0.47 22.95
CA GLU A 555 29.69 -0.45 22.96
C GLU A 555 30.31 -1.28 21.84
N GLU A 556 29.80 -2.46 21.54
CA GLU A 556 30.36 -3.32 20.48
C GLU A 556 29.97 -2.80 19.09
N ILE A 557 28.78 -2.22 18.94
CA ILE A 557 28.36 -1.53 17.71
C ILE A 557 29.18 -0.25 17.53
N ALA A 558 29.40 0.54 18.61
CA ALA A 558 30.21 1.72 18.54
C ALA A 558 31.68 1.37 18.22
N LYS A 559 32.24 0.30 18.79
CA LYS A 559 33.56 -0.23 18.44
C LYS A 559 33.62 -0.73 17.00
N ALA A 560 32.58 -1.43 16.53
CA ALA A 560 32.50 -1.89 15.16
C ALA A 560 32.30 -0.72 14.18
N GLU A 561 31.46 0.27 14.51
CA GLU A 561 31.31 1.51 13.73
C GLU A 561 32.64 2.29 13.70
N ALA A 562 33.33 2.42 14.83
CA ALA A 562 34.62 3.09 14.88
C ALA A 562 35.68 2.36 14.04
N LYS A 563 35.75 1.03 14.14
CA LYS A 563 36.64 0.21 13.29
C LYS A 563 36.32 0.32 11.82
N ALA A 564 35.05 0.30 11.45
CA ALA A 564 34.65 0.41 10.05
C ALA A 564 34.85 1.82 9.50
N ARG A 565 34.60 2.86 10.31
CA ARG A 565 34.93 4.24 9.94
C ARG A 565 36.45 4.40 9.77
N ALA A 566 37.24 3.92 10.73
CA ALA A 566 38.70 3.95 10.62
C ALA A 566 39.22 3.19 9.40
N GLN A 567 38.56 2.12 9.00
CA GLN A 567 38.93 1.34 7.83
C GLN A 567 38.52 2.03 6.52
N VAL A 568 37.34 2.63 6.46
CA VAL A 568 36.94 3.50 5.34
C VAL A 568 37.85 4.71 5.27
N ASP A 569 38.14 5.35 6.40
CA ASP A 569 39.05 6.50 6.47
C ASP A 569 40.45 6.16 5.94
N ARG A 570 41.01 5.02 6.35
CA ARG A 570 42.32 4.57 5.84
C ARG A 570 42.30 4.37 4.32
N ILE A 571 41.28 3.69 3.78
CA ILE A 571 41.15 3.45 2.34
C ILE A 571 40.93 4.77 1.59
N VAL A 572 40.17 5.69 2.19
CA VAL A 572 39.87 7.00 1.61
C VAL A 572 41.04 7.96 1.75
N GLU A 573 41.83 7.91 2.84
CA GLU A 573 43.03 8.76 3.04
C GLU A 573 44.18 8.34 2.15
N GLU A 574 44.39 7.05 1.90
CA GLU A 574 45.42 6.56 0.98
C GLU A 574 45.22 7.03 -0.47
N LYS A 575 43.99 7.27 -0.93
CA LYS A 575 43.68 7.62 -2.32
C LYS A 575 43.49 9.13 -2.57
N PRO A 576 42.81 9.93 -1.72
CA PRO A 576 42.64 11.37 -1.93
C PRO A 576 43.80 12.24 -1.48
N ALA A 577 44.66 11.80 -0.53
CA ALA A 577 45.83 12.56 -0.13
C ALA A 577 46.74 12.91 -1.32
N PRO A 578 47.11 11.97 -2.22
CA PRO A 578 47.85 12.31 -3.43
C PRO A 578 47.07 13.23 -4.40
N LEU A 579 45.75 13.21 -4.37
CA LEU A 579 44.92 14.08 -5.22
C LEU A 579 44.92 15.53 -4.75
N ARG A 580 44.84 15.77 -3.44
CA ARG A 580 44.98 17.11 -2.86
C ARG A 580 46.34 17.69 -3.15
N ALA A 581 47.40 16.89 -2.91
CA ALA A 581 48.76 17.28 -3.24
C ALA A 581 48.93 17.56 -4.76
N LYS A 582 48.33 16.74 -5.63
CA LYS A 582 48.30 16.99 -7.08
C LYS A 582 47.56 18.29 -7.44
N ALA A 583 46.40 18.57 -6.83
CA ALA A 583 45.65 19.78 -7.05
C ALA A 583 46.41 21.02 -6.63
N ASP A 584 47.02 20.99 -5.44
CA ASP A 584 47.85 22.10 -4.89
C ASP A 584 49.11 22.32 -5.75
N SER A 585 49.77 21.24 -6.18
CA SER A 585 50.91 21.33 -7.07
C SER A 585 50.55 21.88 -8.46
N LEU A 586 49.41 21.47 -9.04
CA LEU A 586 48.91 21.98 -10.30
C LEU A 586 48.60 23.48 -10.21
N ARG A 587 48.01 23.92 -9.11
CA ARG A 587 47.72 25.31 -8.85
C ARG A 587 49.03 26.12 -8.75
N ALA A 588 49.95 25.68 -7.92
CA ALA A 588 51.24 26.34 -7.73
C ALA A 588 52.06 26.41 -9.03
N GLN A 589 52.13 25.30 -9.79
CA GLN A 589 52.79 25.26 -11.09
C GLN A 589 52.13 26.20 -12.12
N GLY A 590 50.77 26.19 -12.18
CA GLY A 590 50.02 27.06 -13.06
C GLY A 590 50.25 28.55 -12.75
N GLU A 591 50.17 28.94 -11.48
CA GLU A 591 50.44 30.32 -11.01
C GLU A 591 51.86 30.73 -11.30
N GLN A 592 52.86 29.85 -11.06
CA GLN A 592 54.28 30.14 -11.31
C GLN A 592 54.55 30.28 -12.81
N LEU A 593 54.09 29.36 -13.65
CA LEU A 593 54.26 29.47 -15.12
C LEU A 593 53.64 30.75 -15.70
N VAL A 594 52.48 31.15 -15.21
CA VAL A 594 51.85 32.39 -15.63
C VAL A 594 52.62 33.62 -15.15
N ALA A 595 53.06 33.60 -13.88
CA ALA A 595 53.83 34.71 -13.31
C ALA A 595 55.16 34.91 -14.05
N ASP A 596 55.90 33.83 -14.28
CA ASP A 596 57.17 33.86 -15.02
C ASP A 596 56.97 34.35 -16.47
N ALA A 597 55.92 33.83 -17.14
CA ALA A 597 55.59 34.26 -18.49
C ALA A 597 55.25 35.76 -18.58
N ARG A 598 54.47 36.27 -17.62
CA ARG A 598 54.15 37.69 -17.51
C ARG A 598 55.36 38.56 -17.28
N ALA A 599 56.16 38.17 -16.27
CA ALA A 599 57.38 38.93 -15.90
C ALA A 599 58.32 39.09 -17.13
N ARG A 600 58.58 37.98 -17.84
CA ARG A 600 59.42 38.01 -19.06
C ARG A 600 58.85 38.85 -20.18
N LEU A 601 57.54 38.79 -20.42
CA LEU A 601 56.88 39.60 -21.43
C LEU A 601 56.88 41.10 -21.06
N ASP A 602 56.60 41.43 -19.81
CA ASP A 602 56.61 42.81 -19.31
C ASP A 602 57.99 43.44 -19.34
N GLU A 603 59.05 42.67 -19.02
CA GLU A 603 60.43 43.13 -19.15
C GLU A 603 60.80 43.47 -20.60
N GLU A 604 60.51 42.55 -21.54
CA GLU A 604 60.77 42.78 -22.96
C GLU A 604 59.88 43.91 -23.56
N LYS A 605 58.63 44.01 -23.09
CA LYS A 605 57.75 45.13 -23.45
C LYS A 605 58.34 46.47 -23.01
N LYS A 606 58.85 46.55 -21.75
CA LYS A 606 59.47 47.76 -21.23
C LYS A 606 60.67 48.17 -22.08
N LYS A 607 61.57 47.23 -22.41
CA LYS A 607 62.73 47.48 -23.27
C LYS A 607 62.30 47.98 -24.66
N LEU A 608 61.27 47.37 -25.28
CA LEU A 608 60.75 47.82 -26.58
C LEU A 608 60.13 49.22 -26.52
N VAL A 609 59.37 49.53 -25.46
CA VAL A 609 58.78 50.88 -25.26
C VAL A 609 59.85 51.93 -25.05
N GLU A 610 60.94 51.64 -24.29
CA GLU A 610 62.08 52.55 -24.12
C GLU A 610 62.78 52.81 -25.47
N ARG A 611 62.93 51.76 -26.28
CA ARG A 611 63.48 51.92 -27.64
C ARG A 611 62.60 52.74 -28.58
N LEU A 612 61.27 52.50 -28.47
CA LEU A 612 60.29 53.27 -29.25
C LEU A 612 60.36 54.79 -28.89
N LYS A 613 60.45 55.11 -27.59
CA LYS A 613 60.62 56.47 -27.09
C LYS A 613 61.91 57.11 -27.57
N ALA A 614 63.00 56.34 -27.59
CA ALA A 614 64.31 56.84 -28.07
C ALA A 614 64.34 57.11 -29.60
N LEU A 615 63.53 56.46 -30.40
CA LEU A 615 63.40 56.58 -31.84
C LEU A 615 62.41 57.71 -32.28
N LEU A 616 61.59 58.18 -31.38
CA LEU A 616 60.61 59.26 -31.67
C LEU A 616 61.21 60.63 -31.29
N PRO A 617 61.19 61.63 -32.17
CA PRO A 617 61.66 62.99 -31.84
C PRO A 617 60.77 63.60 -30.75
N THR A 618 61.42 64.24 -29.77
CA THR A 618 60.78 64.92 -28.64
C THR A 618 59.83 65.99 -29.16
N GLY A 619 58.51 65.78 -29.17
CA GLY A 619 57.51 66.74 -29.50
C GLY A 619 56.14 66.30 -30.01
N GLY A 620 55.87 64.98 -30.11
CA GLY A 620 54.55 64.49 -30.55
C GLY A 620 53.89 63.63 -29.46
N LEU A 621 52.74 64.07 -28.92
CA LEU A 621 51.81 63.30 -28.13
C LEU A 621 51.25 62.13 -28.98
N ILE A 622 51.99 61.02 -29.03
CA ILE A 622 51.47 59.80 -29.61
C ILE A 622 50.92 58.97 -28.47
N LYS A 623 49.56 58.84 -28.35
CA LYS A 623 48.94 57.85 -27.48
C LYS A 623 49.49 56.49 -27.82
N LEU A 624 50.17 55.90 -26.88
CA LEU A 624 50.59 54.50 -26.96
C LEU A 624 49.36 53.62 -26.91
N PRO A 625 49.24 52.54 -27.71
CA PRO A 625 48.16 51.59 -27.58
C PRO A 625 48.28 50.91 -26.20
N GLY A 626 47.31 51.21 -25.31
CA GLY A 626 47.18 50.54 -24.01
C GLY A 626 47.21 51.43 -22.77
N GLU A 627 47.16 52.78 -22.90
CA GLU A 627 46.81 53.71 -21.81
C GLU A 627 45.36 54.11 -21.95
N GLU A 628 44.43 53.33 -21.25
CA GLU A 628 43.11 53.81 -20.80
C GLU A 628 43.22 54.23 -19.34
#